data_b4403a05af2bb12b2e83322d6734b39b
#
_entry.id   b4403a05af2bb12b2e83322d6734b39b
#
_cell.length_a   1.000
_cell.length_b   1.000
_cell.length_c   1.000
_cell.angle_alpha   90.00
_cell.angle_beta   90.00
_cell.angle_gamma   90.00
#
_symmetry.space_group_name_H-M   'P 1'
#
loop_
_entity.id
_entity.type
_entity.pdbx_description
1 polymer ?
#
loop_
_entity_poly.entity_id
_entity_poly.type
_entity_poly.pdbx_seq_one_letter_code
_entity_poly.pdbx_strand_id
1 'polypeptide(L)'
;MSVLKTTTVLRAPDGTPFCYEGSGVDRGSCTGSCNHVFSYEYTLAYLFPELERAMRTVEFERNVRPSGEMPMRICFPRFSRSRGAVDGQFGCIIRAYREWKLSGDDAWLHRYYPAIRKALEYAWSPENRDRWDPEQSGILTGRQHNTLDVDLFGPNGWLSGMYLAALRAGTELAEAVGDTASAALWKRIADRGTACLNSELFDGTNFIQKLNYHSHEALDGLPQNAGLCEIDNPTTLDEFYWDSARREIRYQLVHGTMISQLQGQWHASLLGLPRVFDEEKSKTALETIFRRNFVPDFGERFNACRLFALAGEGGTMICSQAESPEIPHAPLPYADETMPGFEYAFAAELIQHGKPDLARRIVKAVRDRHNGSNRNPWNECECGSSYIRSMAAHSLLLAASGFRCDLSAGRLEFAPAVPGDFRCFWSCGAAWGVFSRSANESLLEVLGGTLNLREMKIDELAHPVNRILRAGERVRFE
;
A
#
# COMPACT_ATOMS: atom_id res chain seq x y z
N MET A 1 -11.45 12.02 -5.07
CA MET A 1 -12.89 12.26 -4.83
C MET A 1 -13.77 11.99 -6.06
N SER A 2 -13.32 12.29 -7.26
CA SER A 2 -14.07 11.98 -8.51
C SER A 2 -14.38 10.48 -8.66
N VAL A 3 -13.47 9.60 -8.20
CA VAL A 3 -13.64 8.13 -8.18
C VAL A 3 -15.00 7.72 -7.60
N LEU A 4 -15.45 8.35 -6.52
CA LEU A 4 -16.71 8.01 -5.83
C LEU A 4 -17.96 8.43 -6.59
N LYS A 5 -17.82 9.26 -7.62
CA LYS A 5 -18.94 9.75 -8.46
C LYS A 5 -19.14 8.93 -9.72
N THR A 6 -18.29 7.96 -9.96
CA THR A 6 -18.30 7.14 -11.18
C THR A 6 -18.95 5.78 -10.91
N THR A 7 -18.97 4.93 -11.92
CA THR A 7 -19.41 3.53 -11.81
C THR A 7 -18.45 2.64 -11.03
N THR A 8 -17.46 3.22 -10.36
CA THR A 8 -16.50 2.44 -9.55
C THR A 8 -17.09 1.93 -8.23
N VAL A 9 -18.05 2.66 -7.65
CA VAL A 9 -18.71 2.27 -6.39
C VAL A 9 -20.13 1.82 -6.68
N LEU A 10 -20.40 0.56 -6.41
CA LEU A 10 -21.70 -0.08 -6.57
C LEU A 10 -22.22 -0.56 -5.22
N ARG A 11 -23.54 -0.64 -5.07
CA ARG A 11 -24.19 -1.27 -3.92
C ARG A 11 -25.10 -2.39 -4.40
N ALA A 12 -24.99 -3.56 -3.77
CA ALA A 12 -25.94 -4.63 -3.95
C ALA A 12 -27.31 -4.27 -3.31
N PRO A 13 -28.41 -4.98 -3.63
CA PRO A 13 -29.72 -4.70 -3.06
C PRO A 13 -29.78 -4.74 -1.53
N ASP A 14 -28.92 -5.51 -0.88
CA ASP A 14 -28.77 -5.59 0.58
C ASP A 14 -27.91 -4.45 1.18
N GLY A 15 -27.45 -3.51 0.34
CA GLY A 15 -26.60 -2.39 0.75
C GLY A 15 -25.10 -2.71 0.75
N THR A 16 -24.68 -3.94 0.48
CA THR A 16 -23.26 -4.34 0.45
C THR A 16 -22.49 -3.55 -0.62
N PRO A 17 -21.38 -2.85 -0.28
CA PRO A 17 -20.61 -2.12 -1.25
C PRO A 17 -19.67 -3.01 -2.04
N PHE A 18 -19.55 -2.74 -3.34
CA PHE A 18 -18.55 -3.30 -4.23
C PHE A 18 -17.89 -2.14 -4.99
N CYS A 19 -16.56 -2.13 -5.00
CA CYS A 19 -15.83 -1.03 -5.63
C CYS A 19 -14.86 -1.59 -6.66
N TYR A 20 -15.09 -1.26 -7.93
CA TYR A 20 -14.12 -1.51 -8.98
C TYR A 20 -12.86 -0.66 -8.79
N GLU A 21 -11.75 -1.09 -9.35
CA GLU A 21 -10.48 -0.36 -9.27
C GLU A 21 -10.44 0.91 -10.14
N GLY A 22 -11.37 1.06 -11.05
CA GLY A 22 -11.56 2.18 -11.94
C GLY A 22 -12.80 2.00 -12.79
N SER A 23 -12.97 2.81 -13.84
CA SER A 23 -14.11 2.73 -14.76
C SER A 23 -13.67 2.69 -16.22
N GLY A 24 -14.33 1.85 -17.01
CA GLY A 24 -14.35 1.91 -18.46
C GLY A 24 -15.47 2.85 -18.94
N VAL A 25 -15.76 2.81 -20.25
CA VAL A 25 -16.82 3.64 -20.87
C VAL A 25 -18.21 3.19 -20.41
N ASP A 26 -18.42 1.88 -20.30
CA ASP A 26 -19.70 1.23 -20.05
C ASP A 26 -19.70 0.25 -18.85
N ARG A 27 -18.57 0.14 -18.17
CA ARG A 27 -18.36 -0.83 -17.07
C ARG A 27 -17.27 -0.38 -16.12
N GLY A 28 -17.11 -1.07 -14.97
CA GLY A 28 -15.93 -0.94 -14.12
C GLY A 28 -14.69 -1.50 -14.80
N SER A 29 -13.52 -0.99 -14.43
CA SER A 29 -12.24 -1.58 -14.82
C SER A 29 -12.06 -2.91 -14.11
N CYS A 30 -11.67 -3.94 -14.86
CA CYS A 30 -11.49 -5.29 -14.39
C CYS A 30 -12.74 -5.89 -13.71
N THR A 31 -12.62 -7.03 -13.06
CA THR A 31 -13.75 -7.72 -12.42
C THR A 31 -13.67 -7.54 -10.90
N GLY A 32 -14.72 -7.00 -10.29
CA GLY A 32 -14.86 -6.89 -8.84
C GLY A 32 -13.90 -5.92 -8.14
N SER A 33 -13.86 -5.98 -6.82
CA SER A 33 -12.98 -5.16 -5.99
C SER A 33 -11.59 -5.78 -5.92
N CYS A 34 -10.58 -5.03 -6.36
CA CYS A 34 -9.19 -5.50 -6.43
C CYS A 34 -8.42 -5.13 -5.17
N ASN A 35 -8.08 -6.10 -4.32
CA ASN A 35 -7.48 -5.83 -3.01
C ASN A 35 -6.05 -5.24 -3.09
N HIS A 36 -5.25 -5.61 -4.09
CA HIS A 36 -3.91 -5.05 -4.25
C HIS A 36 -3.92 -3.59 -4.72
N VAL A 37 -4.90 -3.18 -5.53
CA VAL A 37 -5.09 -1.78 -5.91
C VAL A 37 -5.59 -0.96 -4.73
N PHE A 38 -6.57 -1.49 -3.98
CA PHE A 38 -7.08 -0.85 -2.77
C PHE A 38 -6.05 -0.74 -1.65
N SER A 39 -4.93 -1.45 -1.70
CA SER A 39 -3.83 -1.26 -0.74
C SER A 39 -3.22 0.14 -0.76
N TYR A 40 -3.37 0.88 -1.86
CA TYR A 40 -2.91 2.26 -2.00
C TYR A 40 -3.94 3.30 -1.54
N GLU A 41 -5.16 2.88 -1.25
CA GLU A 41 -6.26 3.77 -0.92
C GLU A 41 -6.13 4.30 0.52
N TYR A 42 -6.08 5.63 0.70
CA TYR A 42 -6.09 6.34 1.99
C TYR A 42 -7.21 7.38 2.11
N THR A 43 -7.94 7.68 1.04
CA THR A 43 -8.97 8.71 1.06
C THR A 43 -10.25 8.26 1.77
N LEU A 44 -10.71 7.03 1.49
CA LEU A 44 -11.98 6.51 2.02
C LEU A 44 -11.95 6.41 3.55
N ALA A 45 -10.86 5.87 4.09
CA ALA A 45 -10.70 5.67 5.52
C ALA A 45 -10.88 6.97 6.34
N TYR A 46 -10.46 8.10 5.77
CA TYR A 46 -10.49 9.41 6.45
C TYR A 46 -11.71 10.26 6.06
N LEU A 47 -12.21 10.17 4.83
CA LEU A 47 -13.30 11.01 4.36
C LEU A 47 -14.66 10.31 4.34
N PHE A 48 -14.69 8.98 4.28
CA PHE A 48 -15.90 8.16 4.18
C PHE A 48 -15.78 6.90 5.05
N PRO A 49 -15.59 7.05 6.37
CA PRO A 49 -15.26 5.93 7.29
C PRO A 49 -16.30 4.81 7.27
N GLU A 50 -17.59 5.12 7.12
CA GLU A 50 -18.64 4.09 7.04
C GLU A 50 -18.52 3.21 5.79
N LEU A 51 -18.18 3.82 4.65
CA LEU A 51 -17.95 3.10 3.40
C LEU A 51 -16.71 2.20 3.51
N GLU A 52 -15.61 2.77 4.05
CA GLU A 52 -14.37 2.01 4.27
C GLU A 52 -14.62 0.81 5.17
N ARG A 53 -15.28 1.01 6.32
CA ARG A 53 -15.65 -0.06 7.25
C ARG A 53 -16.48 -1.14 6.57
N ALA A 54 -17.48 -0.75 5.78
CA ALA A 54 -18.32 -1.71 5.06
C ALA A 54 -17.51 -2.53 4.07
N MET A 55 -16.53 -1.92 3.38
CA MET A 55 -15.62 -2.63 2.48
C MET A 55 -14.70 -3.59 3.22
N ARG A 56 -14.13 -3.19 4.36
CA ARG A 56 -13.31 -4.08 5.22
C ARG A 56 -14.12 -5.26 5.74
N THR A 57 -15.37 -5.01 6.13
CA THR A 57 -16.30 -6.07 6.54
C THR A 57 -16.51 -7.09 5.41
N VAL A 58 -16.79 -6.62 4.20
CA VAL A 58 -16.96 -7.50 3.03
C VAL A 58 -15.72 -8.33 2.73
N GLU A 59 -14.53 -7.76 2.87
CA GLU A 59 -13.26 -8.47 2.64
C GLU A 59 -13.12 -9.68 3.58
N PHE A 60 -13.36 -9.50 4.88
CA PHE A 60 -13.17 -10.57 5.86
C PHE A 60 -14.36 -11.52 5.96
N GLU A 61 -15.56 -11.12 5.59
CA GLU A 61 -16.72 -12.00 5.55
C GLU A 61 -16.79 -12.86 4.29
N ARG A 62 -16.37 -12.33 3.14
CA ARG A 62 -16.62 -12.97 1.83
C ARG A 62 -15.37 -13.37 1.06
N ASN A 63 -14.19 -12.86 1.41
CA ASN A 63 -12.98 -13.04 0.60
C ASN A 63 -11.87 -13.84 1.28
N VAL A 64 -12.11 -14.39 2.48
CA VAL A 64 -11.16 -15.28 3.14
C VAL A 64 -11.59 -16.73 2.94
N ARG A 65 -10.78 -17.49 2.21
CA ARG A 65 -11.01 -18.91 1.98
C ARG A 65 -10.75 -19.74 3.26
N PRO A 66 -11.23 -20.99 3.32
CA PRO A 66 -10.90 -21.90 4.43
C PRO A 66 -9.40 -22.06 4.69
N SER A 67 -8.57 -22.02 3.64
CA SER A 67 -7.10 -22.03 3.72
C SER A 67 -6.49 -20.78 4.35
N GLY A 68 -7.20 -19.65 4.35
CA GLY A 68 -6.68 -18.31 4.68
C GLY A 68 -6.30 -17.50 3.45
N GLU A 69 -6.26 -18.08 2.26
CA GLU A 69 -6.03 -17.31 1.03
C GLU A 69 -7.13 -16.27 0.82
N MET A 70 -6.72 -15.06 0.43
CA MET A 70 -7.64 -14.01 -0.01
C MET A 70 -7.50 -13.83 -1.52
N PRO A 71 -8.47 -14.27 -2.33
CA PRO A 71 -8.49 -13.95 -3.74
C PRO A 71 -8.22 -12.46 -3.99
N MET A 72 -7.42 -12.14 -5.00
CA MET A 72 -7.08 -10.73 -5.27
C MET A 72 -8.29 -9.87 -5.66
N ARG A 73 -9.42 -10.49 -6.01
CA ARG A 73 -10.65 -9.81 -6.42
C ARG A 73 -11.87 -10.32 -5.66
N ILE A 74 -12.68 -9.39 -5.17
CA ILE A 74 -14.00 -9.69 -4.61
C ILE A 74 -15.02 -9.53 -5.73
N CYS A 75 -15.58 -10.62 -6.21
CA CYS A 75 -16.56 -10.65 -7.29
C CYS A 75 -17.97 -10.81 -6.72
N PHE A 76 -18.97 -10.24 -7.40
CA PHE A 76 -20.39 -10.36 -7.07
C PHE A 76 -21.20 -10.63 -8.35
N PRO A 77 -22.17 -11.51 -8.32
CA PRO A 77 -22.61 -12.41 -7.23
C PRO A 77 -21.79 -13.70 -7.13
N ARG A 78 -20.73 -13.86 -7.93
CA ARG A 78 -19.93 -15.09 -7.99
C ARG A 78 -18.72 -14.98 -7.08
N PHE A 79 -18.25 -16.12 -6.57
CA PHE A 79 -16.95 -16.18 -5.90
C PHE A 79 -15.83 -16.03 -6.92
N SER A 80 -14.82 -15.27 -6.57
CA SER A 80 -13.61 -15.14 -7.38
C SER A 80 -12.86 -16.47 -7.47
N ARG A 81 -12.37 -16.79 -8.66
CA ARG A 81 -11.47 -17.91 -8.91
C ARG A 81 -10.01 -17.47 -8.92
N SER A 82 -9.75 -16.16 -8.82
CA SER A 82 -8.38 -15.65 -8.75
C SER A 82 -7.66 -16.18 -7.51
N ARG A 83 -6.35 -16.28 -7.59
CA ARG A 83 -5.49 -16.56 -6.44
C ARG A 83 -5.21 -15.30 -5.63
N GLY A 84 -4.57 -15.45 -4.48
CA GLY A 84 -4.12 -14.34 -3.67
C GLY A 84 -3.00 -13.55 -4.36
N ALA A 85 -3.03 -12.22 -4.20
CA ALA A 85 -1.89 -11.35 -4.47
C ALA A 85 -1.24 -10.98 -3.15
N VAL A 86 0.08 -11.02 -3.09
CA VAL A 86 0.86 -10.81 -1.85
C VAL A 86 0.60 -9.42 -1.27
N ASP A 87 0.78 -8.38 -2.07
CA ASP A 87 0.56 -6.98 -1.67
C ASP A 87 -0.92 -6.69 -1.36
N GLY A 88 -1.84 -7.42 -2.01
CA GLY A 88 -3.26 -7.34 -1.74
C GLY A 88 -3.64 -7.97 -0.40
N GLN A 89 -3.23 -9.21 -0.16
CA GLN A 89 -3.59 -9.94 1.06
C GLN A 89 -2.98 -9.28 2.31
N PHE A 90 -1.69 -8.93 2.29
CA PHE A 90 -1.07 -8.23 3.40
C PHE A 90 -1.59 -6.79 3.55
N GLY A 91 -1.92 -6.13 2.44
CA GLY A 91 -2.60 -4.85 2.45
C GLY A 91 -3.98 -4.90 3.13
N CYS A 92 -4.75 -6.00 3.00
CA CYS A 92 -6.01 -6.17 3.72
C CYS A 92 -5.80 -6.18 5.24
N ILE A 93 -4.75 -6.84 5.73
CA ILE A 93 -4.44 -6.91 7.16
C ILE A 93 -4.03 -5.53 7.71
N ILE A 94 -3.18 -4.80 6.96
CA ILE A 94 -2.77 -3.44 7.33
C ILE A 94 -3.99 -2.50 7.36
N ARG A 95 -4.92 -2.64 6.40
CA ARG A 95 -6.16 -1.84 6.38
C ARG A 95 -7.13 -2.22 7.49
N ALA A 96 -7.17 -3.48 7.93
CA ALA A 96 -7.94 -3.88 9.10
C ALA A 96 -7.41 -3.21 10.37
N TYR A 97 -6.09 -3.17 10.52
CA TYR A 97 -5.43 -2.42 11.60
C TYR A 97 -5.78 -0.93 11.55
N ARG A 98 -5.68 -0.30 10.37
CA ARG A 98 -6.06 1.10 10.14
C ARG A 98 -7.50 1.36 10.54
N GLU A 99 -8.44 0.49 10.11
CA GLU A 99 -9.86 0.60 10.44
C GLU A 99 -10.09 0.57 11.96
N TRP A 100 -9.48 -0.38 12.64
CA TRP A 100 -9.59 -0.47 14.10
C TRP A 100 -9.04 0.78 14.80
N LYS A 101 -7.87 1.27 14.39
CA LYS A 101 -7.27 2.49 14.95
C LYS A 101 -8.11 3.75 14.71
N LEU A 102 -8.68 3.89 13.52
CA LEU A 102 -9.52 5.05 13.16
C LEU A 102 -10.91 5.03 13.79
N SER A 103 -11.42 3.87 14.15
CA SER A 103 -12.76 3.72 14.73
C SER A 103 -12.76 3.48 16.22
N GLY A 104 -11.74 2.82 16.77
CA GLY A 104 -11.71 2.34 18.15
C GLY A 104 -12.73 1.24 18.45
N ASP A 105 -13.22 0.53 17.42
CA ASP A 105 -14.28 -0.49 17.58
C ASP A 105 -13.67 -1.88 17.84
N ASP A 106 -13.48 -2.18 19.12
CA ASP A 106 -12.97 -3.48 19.56
C ASP A 106 -13.96 -4.61 19.25
N ALA A 107 -15.27 -4.36 19.19
CA ALA A 107 -16.25 -5.37 18.86
C ALA A 107 -16.12 -5.82 17.39
N TRP A 108 -15.88 -4.86 16.48
CA TRP A 108 -15.57 -5.16 15.08
C TRP A 108 -14.27 -5.97 14.97
N LEU A 109 -13.22 -5.58 15.70
CA LEU A 109 -11.95 -6.31 15.71
C LEU A 109 -12.15 -7.73 16.20
N HIS A 110 -12.76 -7.95 17.36
CA HIS A 110 -13.00 -9.29 17.90
C HIS A 110 -13.78 -10.19 16.93
N ARG A 111 -14.76 -9.63 16.22
CA ARG A 111 -15.56 -10.36 15.23
C ARG A 111 -14.72 -10.87 14.06
N TYR A 112 -13.84 -10.04 13.50
CA TYR A 112 -13.11 -10.35 12.28
C TYR A 112 -11.68 -10.87 12.51
N TYR A 113 -11.17 -10.79 13.73
CA TYR A 113 -9.83 -11.28 14.07
C TYR A 113 -9.56 -12.73 13.65
N PRO A 114 -10.47 -13.71 13.83
CA PRO A 114 -10.22 -15.07 13.36
C PRO A 114 -9.94 -15.18 11.85
N ALA A 115 -10.60 -14.35 11.04
CA ALA A 115 -10.37 -14.30 9.60
C ALA A 115 -9.07 -13.56 9.26
N ILE A 116 -8.77 -12.46 9.96
CA ILE A 116 -7.52 -11.69 9.84
C ILE A 116 -6.32 -12.59 10.17
N ARG A 117 -6.38 -13.30 11.31
CA ARG A 117 -5.36 -14.27 11.72
C ARG A 117 -5.09 -15.31 10.64
N LYS A 118 -6.16 -15.96 10.17
CA LYS A 118 -6.06 -16.98 9.13
C LYS A 118 -5.43 -16.43 7.85
N ALA A 119 -5.78 -15.22 7.45
CA ALA A 119 -5.24 -14.57 6.26
C ALA A 119 -3.74 -14.24 6.42
N LEU A 120 -3.30 -13.80 7.60
CA LEU A 120 -1.88 -13.54 7.85
C LEU A 120 -1.08 -14.84 7.87
N GLU A 121 -1.57 -15.87 8.55
CA GLU A 121 -0.93 -17.17 8.70
C GLU A 121 -0.90 -17.98 7.38
N TYR A 122 -1.67 -17.57 6.37
CA TYR A 122 -1.60 -18.18 5.03
C TYR A 122 -0.20 -18.14 4.44
N ALA A 123 0.63 -17.15 4.79
CA ALA A 123 2.00 -17.04 4.30
C ALA A 123 2.83 -18.34 4.47
N TRP A 124 2.64 -19.04 5.58
CA TRP A 124 3.34 -20.30 5.89
C TRP A 124 2.40 -21.51 5.97
N SER A 125 1.15 -21.35 5.55
CA SER A 125 0.22 -22.47 5.52
C SER A 125 0.70 -23.57 4.55
N PRO A 126 0.60 -24.85 4.90
CA PRO A 126 0.84 -25.95 3.95
C PRO A 126 -0.11 -25.92 2.75
N GLU A 127 -1.25 -25.23 2.85
CA GLU A 127 -2.19 -25.01 1.76
C GLU A 127 -1.75 -23.89 0.80
N ASN A 128 -0.74 -23.07 1.19
CA ASN A 128 -0.15 -22.06 0.32
C ASN A 128 0.79 -22.72 -0.70
N ARG A 129 0.22 -23.10 -1.83
CA ARG A 129 0.96 -23.79 -2.91
C ARG A 129 1.98 -22.91 -3.59
N ASP A 130 1.85 -21.58 -3.47
CA ASP A 130 2.82 -20.58 -3.96
C ASP A 130 4.01 -20.42 -3.01
N ARG A 131 3.98 -21.05 -1.81
CA ARG A 131 5.09 -21.16 -0.83
C ARG A 131 5.69 -19.81 -0.45
N TRP A 132 4.88 -18.88 0.02
CA TRP A 132 5.34 -17.53 0.30
C TRP A 132 6.43 -17.47 1.37
N ASP A 133 6.21 -18.04 2.56
CA ASP A 133 7.21 -18.11 3.66
C ASP A 133 7.04 -19.40 4.48
N PRO A 134 7.25 -20.59 3.89
CA PRO A 134 7.01 -21.86 4.59
C PRO A 134 7.87 -22.04 5.84
N GLU A 135 9.02 -21.35 5.92
CA GLU A 135 9.96 -21.43 7.03
C GLU A 135 9.71 -20.38 8.12
N GLN A 136 8.64 -19.57 7.99
CA GLN A 136 8.35 -18.46 8.89
C GLN A 136 9.56 -17.54 9.07
N SER A 137 10.29 -17.30 7.98
CA SER A 137 11.52 -16.51 7.97
C SER A 137 11.29 -15.02 8.12
N GLY A 138 10.09 -14.56 7.75
CA GLY A 138 9.76 -13.15 7.59
C GLY A 138 10.18 -12.59 6.21
N ILE A 139 10.70 -13.45 5.33
CA ILE A 139 11.07 -13.10 3.95
C ILE A 139 10.33 -14.04 2.99
N LEU A 140 9.72 -13.46 1.99
CA LEU A 140 8.99 -14.21 0.98
C LEU A 140 9.95 -14.81 -0.03
N THR A 141 9.80 -16.10 -0.32
CA THR A 141 10.73 -16.86 -1.17
C THR A 141 10.07 -17.54 -2.37
N GLY A 142 8.77 -17.80 -2.30
CA GLY A 142 8.02 -18.52 -3.33
C GLY A 142 7.52 -17.62 -4.45
N ARG A 143 6.41 -18.05 -5.05
CA ARG A 143 5.72 -17.35 -6.14
C ARG A 143 4.85 -16.22 -5.60
N GLN A 144 5.11 -14.98 -6.01
CA GLN A 144 4.55 -13.77 -5.42
C GLN A 144 3.78 -12.95 -6.47
N HIS A 145 2.50 -13.28 -6.66
CA HIS A 145 1.63 -12.45 -7.49
C HIS A 145 1.42 -11.07 -6.86
N ASN A 146 1.31 -10.03 -7.68
CA ASN A 146 1.26 -8.65 -7.22
C ASN A 146 0.52 -7.73 -8.21
N THR A 147 0.38 -6.47 -7.83
CA THR A 147 -0.38 -5.44 -8.56
C THR A 147 0.18 -5.07 -9.95
N LEU A 148 1.34 -5.58 -10.34
CA LEU A 148 1.88 -5.43 -11.70
C LEU A 148 1.50 -6.60 -12.62
N ASP A 149 0.52 -7.42 -12.20
CA ASP A 149 -0.05 -8.54 -12.95
C ASP A 149 0.96 -9.63 -13.34
N VAL A 150 2.06 -9.72 -12.61
CA VAL A 150 3.09 -10.76 -12.76
C VAL A 150 3.47 -11.35 -11.40
N ASP A 151 4.22 -12.45 -11.44
CA ASP A 151 4.78 -13.07 -10.25
C ASP A 151 6.26 -12.73 -10.13
N LEU A 152 6.66 -12.28 -8.95
CA LEU A 152 8.06 -12.27 -8.55
C LEU A 152 8.41 -13.60 -7.87
N PHE A 153 9.65 -14.00 -8.00
CA PHE A 153 10.21 -15.21 -7.38
C PHE A 153 11.38 -14.85 -6.47
N GLY A 154 11.51 -15.57 -5.36
CA GLY A 154 12.58 -15.31 -4.40
C GLY A 154 12.44 -14.01 -3.60
N PRO A 155 13.38 -13.78 -2.66
CA PRO A 155 13.37 -12.62 -1.77
C PRO A 155 13.42 -11.29 -2.51
N ASN A 156 12.56 -10.35 -2.12
CA ASN A 156 12.62 -8.96 -2.63
C ASN A 156 12.17 -7.98 -1.54
N GLY A 157 12.68 -6.75 -1.60
CA GLY A 157 12.39 -5.72 -0.61
C GLY A 157 10.93 -5.30 -0.60
N TRP A 158 10.28 -5.18 -1.77
CA TRP A 158 8.93 -4.69 -1.89
C TRP A 158 7.90 -5.57 -1.18
N LEU A 159 7.72 -6.82 -1.64
CA LEU A 159 6.66 -7.70 -1.14
C LEU A 159 6.98 -8.26 0.25
N SER A 160 8.26 -8.52 0.55
CA SER A 160 8.67 -8.86 1.91
C SER A 160 8.45 -7.70 2.88
N GLY A 161 8.66 -6.45 2.43
CA GLY A 161 8.33 -5.25 3.21
C GLY A 161 6.85 -5.14 3.55
N MET A 162 5.95 -5.45 2.60
CA MET A 162 4.50 -5.50 2.82
C MET A 162 4.12 -6.58 3.84
N TYR A 163 4.73 -7.76 3.73
CA TYR A 163 4.52 -8.86 4.68
C TYR A 163 4.96 -8.47 6.10
N LEU A 164 6.12 -7.86 6.24
CA LEU A 164 6.63 -7.41 7.55
C LEU A 164 5.72 -6.33 8.18
N ALA A 165 5.23 -5.38 7.39
CA ALA A 165 4.28 -4.39 7.87
C ALA A 165 2.95 -5.04 8.33
N ALA A 166 2.47 -6.06 7.61
CA ALA A 166 1.28 -6.83 8.00
C ALA A 166 1.52 -7.64 9.29
N LEU A 167 2.71 -8.22 9.48
CA LEU A 167 3.07 -8.90 10.74
C LEU A 167 3.11 -7.92 11.91
N ARG A 168 3.64 -6.69 11.73
CA ARG A 168 3.61 -5.64 12.76
C ARG A 168 2.17 -5.27 13.12
N ALA A 169 1.33 -4.99 12.11
CA ALA A 169 -0.08 -4.70 12.31
C ALA A 169 -0.81 -5.86 13.00
N GLY A 170 -0.61 -7.08 12.53
CA GLY A 170 -1.17 -8.30 13.10
C GLY A 170 -0.78 -8.51 14.56
N THR A 171 0.48 -8.21 14.92
CA THR A 171 0.97 -8.31 16.30
C THR A 171 0.13 -7.43 17.24
N GLU A 172 -0.08 -6.16 16.89
CA GLU A 172 -0.92 -5.26 17.71
C GLU A 172 -2.39 -5.68 17.75
N LEU A 173 -2.93 -6.18 16.63
CA LEU A 173 -4.30 -6.73 16.59
C LEU A 173 -4.45 -7.94 17.50
N ALA A 174 -3.46 -8.84 17.53
CA ALA A 174 -3.45 -10.02 18.40
C ALA A 174 -3.34 -9.63 19.87
N GLU A 175 -2.49 -8.67 20.21
CA GLU A 175 -2.37 -8.13 21.57
C GLU A 175 -3.70 -7.53 22.03
N ALA A 176 -4.38 -6.77 21.19
CA ALA A 176 -5.65 -6.12 21.50
C ALA A 176 -6.77 -7.12 21.83
N VAL A 177 -6.79 -8.29 21.17
CA VAL A 177 -7.79 -9.35 21.45
C VAL A 177 -7.33 -10.36 22.49
N GLY A 178 -6.11 -10.22 23.04
CA GLY A 178 -5.56 -11.12 24.05
C GLY A 178 -4.94 -12.42 23.50
N ASP A 179 -4.71 -12.56 22.17
CA ASP A 179 -4.03 -13.68 21.56
C ASP A 179 -2.50 -13.49 21.65
N THR A 180 -1.97 -13.65 22.86
CA THR A 180 -0.56 -13.44 23.17
C THR A 180 0.37 -14.42 22.45
N ALA A 181 -0.12 -15.62 22.12
CA ALA A 181 0.66 -16.63 21.41
C ALA A 181 0.93 -16.22 19.96
N SER A 182 -0.10 -15.80 19.24
CA SER A 182 0.04 -15.27 17.88
C SER A 182 0.87 -13.98 17.87
N ALA A 183 0.64 -13.05 18.79
CA ALA A 183 1.41 -11.83 18.92
C ALA A 183 2.90 -12.10 19.07
N ALA A 184 3.28 -13.01 19.99
CA ALA A 184 4.68 -13.38 20.20
C ALA A 184 5.30 -14.07 18.98
N LEU A 185 4.55 -14.94 18.27
CA LEU A 185 5.01 -15.60 17.05
C LEU A 185 5.26 -14.56 15.93
N TRP A 186 4.28 -13.73 15.64
CA TRP A 186 4.35 -12.77 14.54
C TRP A 186 5.41 -11.71 14.78
N LYS A 187 5.56 -11.26 16.03
CA LYS A 187 6.66 -10.37 16.40
C LYS A 187 8.03 -11.00 16.11
N ARG A 188 8.27 -12.27 16.49
CA ARG A 188 9.54 -12.96 16.21
C ARG A 188 9.80 -13.07 14.71
N ILE A 189 8.78 -13.43 13.92
CA ILE A 189 8.89 -13.52 12.45
C ILE A 189 9.24 -12.13 11.89
N ALA A 190 8.54 -11.09 12.32
CA ALA A 190 8.77 -9.72 11.87
C ALA A 190 10.17 -9.21 12.23
N ASP A 191 10.64 -9.46 13.45
CA ASP A 191 11.97 -9.03 13.91
C ASP A 191 13.08 -9.72 13.10
N ARG A 192 12.97 -11.04 12.88
CA ARG A 192 13.91 -11.80 12.07
C ARG A 192 13.91 -11.36 10.61
N GLY A 193 12.72 -11.22 10.01
CA GLY A 193 12.59 -10.78 8.62
C GLY A 193 13.08 -9.35 8.41
N THR A 194 12.82 -8.44 9.34
CA THR A 194 13.34 -7.07 9.32
C THR A 194 14.88 -7.05 9.33
N ALA A 195 15.50 -7.86 10.16
CA ALA A 195 16.96 -7.98 10.20
C ALA A 195 17.51 -8.51 8.86
N CYS A 196 16.92 -9.60 8.34
CA CYS A 196 17.33 -10.20 7.06
C CYS A 196 17.11 -9.23 5.88
N LEU A 197 15.95 -8.58 5.79
CA LEU A 197 15.65 -7.62 4.73
C LEU A 197 16.71 -6.50 4.68
N ASN A 198 17.07 -5.97 5.82
CA ASN A 198 18.04 -4.87 5.88
C ASN A 198 19.50 -5.32 5.66
N SER A 199 19.88 -6.55 6.04
CA SER A 199 21.25 -7.05 5.84
C SER A 199 21.48 -7.65 4.46
N GLU A 200 20.47 -8.37 3.91
CA GLU A 200 20.66 -9.22 2.73
C GLU A 200 20.08 -8.65 1.42
N LEU A 201 19.07 -7.76 1.52
CA LEU A 201 18.38 -7.25 0.36
C LEU A 201 18.74 -5.80 0.00
N PHE A 202 19.62 -5.14 0.76
CA PHE A 202 20.14 -3.81 0.44
C PHE A 202 21.52 -3.91 -0.21
N ASP A 203 21.65 -3.44 -1.45
CA ASP A 203 22.89 -3.53 -2.23
C ASP A 203 23.85 -2.35 -2.03
N GLY A 204 23.51 -1.43 -1.12
CA GLY A 204 24.23 -0.17 -0.90
C GLY A 204 23.56 1.04 -1.56
N THR A 205 22.61 0.82 -2.46
CA THR A 205 21.88 1.88 -3.18
C THR A 205 20.37 1.75 -3.08
N ASN A 206 19.84 0.54 -3.17
CA ASN A 206 18.41 0.25 -3.09
C ASN A 206 18.15 -1.19 -2.59
N PHE A 207 16.88 -1.50 -2.32
CA PHE A 207 16.46 -2.85 -1.95
C PHE A 207 16.14 -3.65 -3.21
N ILE A 208 16.87 -4.76 -3.40
CA ILE A 208 16.85 -5.59 -4.61
C ILE A 208 15.95 -6.81 -4.46
N GLN A 209 15.78 -7.52 -5.57
CA GLN A 209 15.29 -8.90 -5.59
C GLN A 209 16.50 -9.86 -5.72
N LYS A 210 16.67 -10.74 -4.72
CA LYS A 210 17.74 -11.73 -4.69
C LYS A 210 17.29 -13.00 -5.40
N LEU A 211 17.55 -13.07 -6.69
CA LEU A 211 17.13 -14.17 -7.56
C LEU A 211 18.23 -14.51 -8.56
N ASN A 212 18.58 -15.79 -8.66
CA ASN A 212 19.31 -16.29 -9.82
C ASN A 212 18.32 -16.52 -10.97
N TYR A 213 18.03 -15.48 -11.71
CA TYR A 213 17.04 -15.54 -12.79
C TYR A 213 17.51 -16.28 -14.04
N HIS A 214 18.78 -16.69 -14.10
CA HIS A 214 19.34 -17.59 -15.11
C HIS A 214 19.19 -19.09 -14.76
N SER A 215 18.60 -19.41 -13.60
CA SER A 215 18.30 -20.77 -13.17
C SER A 215 16.80 -21.00 -13.16
N HIS A 216 16.37 -22.16 -13.65
CA HIS A 216 14.96 -22.59 -13.59
C HIS A 216 14.50 -22.96 -12.19
N GLU A 217 15.43 -23.15 -11.24
CA GLU A 217 15.19 -23.66 -9.90
C GLU A 217 14.08 -22.93 -9.13
N ALA A 218 13.96 -21.59 -9.32
CA ALA A 218 12.94 -20.79 -8.64
C ALA A 218 11.51 -21.10 -9.11
N LEU A 219 11.34 -21.83 -10.22
CA LEU A 219 10.03 -22.27 -10.72
C LEU A 219 9.72 -23.72 -10.31
N ASP A 220 10.70 -24.47 -9.82
CA ASP A 220 10.59 -25.90 -9.55
C ASP A 220 9.59 -26.21 -8.41
N GLY A 221 8.70 -27.14 -8.69
CA GLY A 221 7.69 -27.61 -7.71
C GLY A 221 6.58 -26.60 -7.42
N LEU A 222 6.50 -25.49 -8.14
CA LEU A 222 5.36 -24.56 -8.10
C LEU A 222 4.21 -25.03 -8.98
N PRO A 223 2.94 -24.62 -8.69
CA PRO A 223 1.80 -24.92 -9.53
C PRO A 223 2.00 -24.41 -10.96
N GLN A 224 1.79 -25.25 -11.94
CA GLN A 224 2.03 -24.92 -13.35
C GLN A 224 0.95 -24.03 -14.01
N ASN A 225 -0.16 -23.74 -13.32
CA ASN A 225 -1.14 -22.81 -13.86
C ASN A 225 -0.59 -21.37 -13.79
N ALA A 226 -0.36 -20.75 -14.92
CA ALA A 226 0.01 -19.34 -15.00
C ALA A 226 -1.18 -18.37 -14.85
N GLY A 227 -2.39 -18.90 -14.64
CA GLY A 227 -3.63 -18.13 -14.61
C GLY A 227 -3.59 -16.92 -13.68
N LEU A 228 -3.56 -15.74 -14.28
CA LEU A 228 -3.51 -14.44 -13.60
C LEU A 228 -4.87 -14.01 -13.08
N CYS A 229 -5.93 -14.42 -13.72
CA CYS A 229 -7.32 -14.16 -13.39
C CYS A 229 -8.19 -15.30 -13.88
N GLU A 230 -9.51 -15.18 -13.70
CA GLU A 230 -10.57 -16.10 -14.11
C GLU A 230 -10.60 -16.48 -15.61
N ILE A 231 -9.68 -15.97 -16.39
CA ILE A 231 -9.49 -16.35 -17.79
C ILE A 231 -8.73 -17.66 -17.79
N ASP A 232 -9.33 -18.69 -18.36
CA ASP A 232 -8.66 -19.95 -18.65
C ASP A 232 -7.48 -19.66 -19.60
N ASN A 233 -6.33 -19.31 -19.02
CA ASN A 233 -5.11 -19.20 -19.77
C ASN A 233 -4.48 -20.59 -19.83
N PRO A 234 -4.41 -21.23 -20.98
CA PRO A 234 -3.82 -22.56 -21.13
C PRO A 234 -2.29 -22.53 -20.95
N THR A 235 -1.69 -21.35 -20.83
CA THR A 235 -0.23 -21.19 -20.69
C THR A 235 0.22 -21.70 -19.31
N THR A 236 1.22 -22.56 -19.30
CA THR A 236 1.84 -23.03 -18.06
C THR A 236 2.73 -21.98 -17.44
N LEU A 237 3.10 -22.17 -16.17
CA LEU A 237 4.05 -21.29 -15.46
C LEU A 237 5.37 -21.19 -16.24
N ASP A 238 5.89 -22.35 -16.68
CA ASP A 238 7.14 -22.43 -17.42
C ASP A 238 7.06 -21.72 -18.77
N GLU A 239 6.01 -21.95 -19.55
CA GLU A 239 5.81 -21.26 -20.83
C GLU A 239 5.72 -19.74 -20.68
N PHE A 240 5.15 -19.26 -19.58
CA PHE A 240 4.98 -17.84 -19.34
C PHE A 240 6.27 -17.17 -18.82
N TYR A 241 6.94 -17.80 -17.86
CA TYR A 241 8.08 -17.16 -17.18
C TYR A 241 9.45 -17.62 -17.69
N TRP A 242 9.63 -18.86 -18.15
CA TRP A 242 10.94 -19.35 -18.59
C TRP A 242 11.22 -19.06 -20.06
N ASP A 243 12.29 -18.31 -20.33
CA ASP A 243 12.84 -18.15 -21.68
C ASP A 243 13.94 -19.19 -21.91
N SER A 244 13.61 -20.31 -22.56
CA SER A 244 14.55 -21.39 -22.81
C SER A 244 15.69 -21.01 -23.76
N ALA A 245 15.46 -20.06 -24.67
CA ALA A 245 16.48 -19.59 -25.61
C ALA A 245 17.55 -18.72 -24.94
N ARG A 246 17.15 -17.93 -23.96
CA ARG A 246 18.04 -17.05 -23.17
C ARG A 246 18.43 -17.62 -21.83
N ARG A 247 17.71 -18.66 -21.37
CA ARG A 247 17.83 -19.23 -20.03
C ARG A 247 17.62 -18.18 -18.95
N GLU A 248 16.49 -17.50 -19.02
CA GLU A 248 16.12 -16.44 -18.08
C GLU A 248 14.67 -16.59 -17.62
N ILE A 249 14.42 -16.24 -16.33
CA ILE A 249 13.07 -16.03 -15.82
C ILE A 249 12.66 -14.60 -16.18
N ARG A 250 11.59 -14.47 -16.98
CA ARG A 250 11.07 -13.18 -17.46
C ARG A 250 10.42 -12.37 -16.34
N TYR A 251 10.35 -11.04 -16.56
CA TYR A 251 9.54 -10.10 -15.78
C TYR A 251 9.98 -9.94 -14.32
N GLN A 252 11.28 -10.07 -14.05
CA GLN A 252 11.82 -9.93 -12.70
C GLN A 252 12.46 -8.56 -12.47
N LEU A 253 12.48 -8.12 -11.19
CA LEU A 253 13.09 -6.86 -10.77
C LEU A 253 14.60 -6.94 -10.76
N VAL A 254 15.15 -8.01 -10.18
CA VAL A 254 16.58 -8.23 -9.91
C VAL A 254 17.20 -7.00 -9.22
N HIS A 255 17.99 -6.19 -9.92
CA HIS A 255 18.61 -4.95 -9.41
C HIS A 255 17.84 -3.68 -9.78
N GLY A 256 16.70 -3.80 -10.47
CA GLY A 256 15.88 -2.66 -10.86
C GLY A 256 15.35 -1.87 -9.67
N THR A 257 15.35 -0.54 -9.80
CA THR A 257 14.76 0.34 -8.79
C THR A 257 13.24 0.41 -8.97
N MET A 258 12.52 -0.31 -8.10
CA MET A 258 11.05 -0.28 -8.06
C MET A 258 10.56 0.92 -7.24
N ILE A 259 9.62 1.71 -7.78
CA ILE A 259 9.07 2.90 -7.11
C ILE A 259 8.45 2.58 -5.74
N SER A 260 7.82 1.42 -5.59
CA SER A 260 7.13 0.98 -4.37
C SER A 260 7.96 0.02 -3.51
N GLN A 261 9.28 -0.07 -3.68
CA GLN A 261 10.09 -1.01 -2.89
C GLN A 261 9.99 -0.81 -1.38
N LEU A 262 9.63 0.40 -0.92
CA LEU A 262 9.44 0.75 0.49
C LEU A 262 7.95 0.82 0.90
N GLN A 263 7.02 0.31 0.11
CA GLN A 263 5.58 0.42 0.39
C GLN A 263 5.19 -0.08 1.79
N GLY A 264 5.83 -1.14 2.29
CA GLY A 264 5.61 -1.61 3.67
C GLY A 264 5.99 -0.55 4.72
N GLN A 265 7.07 0.22 4.49
CA GLN A 265 7.47 1.33 5.36
C GLN A 265 6.51 2.52 5.25
N TRP A 266 6.03 2.83 4.05
CA TRP A 266 5.01 3.85 3.83
C TRP A 266 3.78 3.63 4.72
N HIS A 267 3.24 2.42 4.69
CA HIS A 267 2.13 2.03 5.57
C HIS A 267 2.51 2.11 7.05
N ALA A 268 3.66 1.53 7.42
CA ALA A 268 4.11 1.51 8.81
C ALA A 268 4.25 2.93 9.37
N SER A 269 4.85 3.84 8.61
CA SER A 269 5.05 5.23 9.02
C SER A 269 3.73 5.99 9.17
N LEU A 270 2.77 5.83 8.24
CA LEU A 270 1.46 6.47 8.30
C LEU A 270 0.62 5.99 9.48
N LEU A 271 0.80 4.74 9.90
CA LEU A 271 -0.02 4.10 10.92
C LEU A 271 0.68 4.00 12.29
N GLY A 272 1.90 4.51 12.41
CA GLY A 272 2.65 4.47 13.67
C GLY A 272 3.16 3.08 14.06
N LEU A 273 3.25 2.15 13.12
CA LEU A 273 3.82 0.83 13.34
C LEU A 273 5.35 0.88 13.46
N PRO A 274 5.97 -0.09 14.14
CA PRO A 274 7.43 -0.23 14.16
C PRO A 274 8.02 -0.30 12.76
N ARG A 275 9.21 0.29 12.58
CA ARG A 275 9.89 0.32 11.28
C ARG A 275 10.18 -1.08 10.74
N VAL A 276 10.06 -1.19 9.43
CA VAL A 276 10.40 -2.39 8.64
C VAL A 276 11.78 -2.23 7.99
N PHE A 277 12.05 -1.06 7.44
CA PHE A 277 13.31 -0.75 6.78
C PHE A 277 14.18 0.16 7.66
N ASP A 278 15.49 -0.05 7.63
CA ASP A 278 16.45 0.85 8.26
C ASP A 278 16.31 2.27 7.72
N GLU A 279 16.43 3.26 8.59
CA GLU A 279 16.15 4.65 8.23
C GLU A 279 17.13 5.20 7.21
N GLU A 280 18.43 5.00 7.42
CA GLU A 280 19.45 5.56 6.51
C GLU A 280 19.46 4.82 5.16
N LYS A 281 19.24 3.50 5.17
CA LYS A 281 19.04 2.72 3.94
C LYS A 281 17.80 3.15 3.19
N SER A 282 16.70 3.46 3.90
CA SER A 282 15.49 4.02 3.30
C SER A 282 15.75 5.35 2.62
N LYS A 283 16.45 6.28 3.27
CA LYS A 283 16.82 7.58 2.68
C LYS A 283 17.64 7.41 1.41
N THR A 284 18.66 6.54 1.47
CA THR A 284 19.51 6.21 0.31
C THR A 284 18.69 5.62 -0.84
N ALA A 285 17.82 4.66 -0.54
CA ALA A 285 16.96 4.02 -1.53
C ALA A 285 16.01 5.02 -2.18
N LEU A 286 15.36 5.89 -1.40
CA LEU A 286 14.44 6.92 -1.92
C LEU A 286 15.14 7.93 -2.84
N GLU A 287 16.36 8.36 -2.49
CA GLU A 287 17.17 9.21 -3.36
C GLU A 287 17.57 8.50 -4.66
N THR A 288 17.92 7.21 -4.57
CA THR A 288 18.26 6.39 -5.73
C THR A 288 17.05 6.21 -6.64
N ILE A 289 15.87 5.90 -6.08
CA ILE A 289 14.62 5.80 -6.85
C ILE A 289 14.34 7.13 -7.55
N PHE A 290 14.40 8.25 -6.82
CA PHE A 290 14.16 9.55 -7.43
C PHE A 290 15.13 9.81 -8.60
N ARG A 291 16.41 9.57 -8.42
CA ARG A 291 17.46 9.79 -9.43
C ARG A 291 17.28 8.91 -10.66
N ARG A 292 16.93 7.64 -10.48
CA ARG A 292 16.85 6.67 -11.58
C ARG A 292 15.47 6.62 -12.26
N ASN A 293 14.39 6.88 -11.52
CA ASN A 293 13.03 6.70 -12.02
C ASN A 293 12.34 8.01 -12.41
N PHE A 294 12.69 9.16 -11.79
CA PHE A 294 12.05 10.43 -12.14
C PHE A 294 12.58 10.95 -13.46
N VAL A 295 11.69 11.12 -14.42
CA VAL A 295 11.96 11.65 -15.76
C VAL A 295 11.32 13.03 -15.86
N PRO A 296 12.10 14.11 -16.05
CA PRO A 296 11.56 15.46 -16.11
C PRO A 296 10.77 15.75 -17.39
N ASP A 297 11.09 15.06 -18.48
CA ASP A 297 10.40 15.12 -19.76
C ASP A 297 10.50 13.76 -20.44
N PHE A 298 9.36 13.15 -20.75
CA PHE A 298 9.34 11.85 -21.44
C PHE A 298 9.78 11.96 -22.90
N GLY A 299 9.72 13.14 -23.53
CA GLY A 299 10.30 13.39 -24.84
C GLY A 299 9.93 12.34 -25.87
N GLU A 300 10.94 11.75 -26.47
CA GLU A 300 10.83 10.67 -27.48
C GLU A 300 10.96 9.27 -26.85
N ARG A 301 10.77 9.13 -25.53
CA ARG A 301 10.85 7.82 -24.88
C ARG A 301 9.76 6.90 -25.42
N PHE A 302 10.22 5.74 -25.91
CA PHE A 302 9.30 4.70 -26.31
C PHE A 302 8.75 3.96 -25.08
N ASN A 303 7.43 3.79 -25.02
CA ASN A 303 6.77 2.91 -24.07
C ASN A 303 5.98 1.85 -24.86
N ALA A 304 6.31 0.60 -24.61
CA ALA A 304 5.73 -0.54 -25.32
C ALA A 304 4.29 -0.85 -24.89
N CYS A 305 3.79 -0.31 -23.76
CA CYS A 305 2.48 -0.65 -23.21
C CYS A 305 1.54 0.57 -23.25
N ARG A 306 1.42 1.32 -22.16
CA ARG A 306 0.47 2.43 -22.03
C ARG A 306 1.18 3.76 -21.86
N LEU A 307 0.69 4.82 -22.50
CA LEU A 307 1.27 6.15 -22.45
C LEU A 307 0.53 7.01 -21.42
N PHE A 308 1.10 7.18 -20.24
CA PHE A 308 0.56 8.05 -19.19
C PHE A 308 1.30 9.38 -19.07
N ALA A 309 2.47 9.50 -19.70
CA ALA A 309 3.19 10.75 -19.89
C ALA A 309 3.69 10.86 -21.33
N LEU A 310 3.62 12.05 -21.90
CA LEU A 310 3.97 12.37 -23.29
C LEU A 310 5.17 13.33 -23.34
N ALA A 311 5.61 13.70 -24.54
CA ALA A 311 6.61 14.75 -24.72
C ALA A 311 6.18 16.05 -24.05
N GLY A 312 7.08 16.70 -23.33
CA GLY A 312 6.81 17.88 -22.52
C GLY A 312 6.22 17.58 -21.15
N GLU A 313 6.02 16.32 -20.78
CA GLU A 313 5.47 15.91 -19.49
C GLU A 313 6.50 15.10 -18.69
N GLY A 314 6.61 15.39 -17.39
CA GLY A 314 7.42 14.63 -16.46
C GLY A 314 6.64 13.58 -15.68
N GLY A 315 7.33 12.63 -15.05
CA GLY A 315 6.74 11.60 -14.20
C GLY A 315 7.78 10.64 -13.61
N THR A 316 7.33 9.73 -12.77
CA THR A 316 8.19 8.73 -12.15
C THR A 316 7.85 7.35 -12.67
N MET A 317 8.81 6.69 -13.33
CA MET A 317 8.62 5.33 -13.86
C MET A 317 8.45 4.32 -12.73
N ILE A 318 7.70 3.26 -13.02
CA ILE A 318 7.45 2.15 -12.07
C ILE A 318 8.75 1.44 -11.70
N CYS A 319 9.58 1.11 -12.69
CA CYS A 319 10.86 0.44 -12.44
C CYS A 319 11.91 0.92 -13.43
N SER A 320 13.11 1.22 -12.94
CA SER A 320 14.24 1.58 -13.78
C SER A 320 15.37 0.58 -13.62
N GLN A 321 15.92 0.12 -14.73
CA GLN A 321 17.13 -0.71 -14.76
C GLN A 321 18.40 0.14 -14.98
N ALA A 322 18.29 1.47 -14.90
CA ALA A 322 19.45 2.36 -15.03
C ALA A 322 20.50 2.04 -13.95
N GLU A 323 21.75 1.94 -14.37
CA GLU A 323 22.88 1.57 -13.51
C GLU A 323 22.78 0.17 -12.88
N SER A 324 21.87 -0.70 -13.31
CA SER A 324 21.82 -2.09 -12.87
C SER A 324 23.00 -2.87 -13.43
N PRO A 325 23.68 -3.71 -12.63
CA PRO A 325 24.80 -4.53 -13.11
C PRO A 325 24.34 -5.59 -14.12
N GLU A 326 23.08 -6.02 -14.01
CA GLU A 326 22.45 -7.00 -14.89
C GLU A 326 21.05 -6.51 -15.23
N ILE A 327 20.64 -6.65 -16.50
CA ILE A 327 19.35 -6.21 -17.01
C ILE A 327 18.65 -7.41 -17.63
N PRO A 328 17.52 -7.89 -17.06
CA PRO A 328 16.72 -8.96 -17.67
C PRO A 328 16.30 -8.59 -19.10
N HIS A 329 16.37 -9.55 -20.03
CA HIS A 329 15.99 -9.30 -21.41
C HIS A 329 14.50 -8.96 -21.56
N ALA A 330 13.64 -9.66 -20.81
CA ALA A 330 12.23 -9.33 -20.71
C ALA A 330 11.98 -8.50 -19.44
N PRO A 331 11.78 -7.17 -19.57
CA PRO A 331 11.61 -6.31 -18.42
C PRO A 331 10.29 -6.58 -17.68
N LEU A 332 10.21 -6.06 -16.46
CA LEU A 332 8.97 -6.04 -15.69
C LEU A 332 7.87 -5.32 -16.50
N PRO A 333 6.67 -5.89 -16.63
CA PRO A 333 5.54 -5.19 -17.24
C PRO A 333 5.29 -3.84 -16.56
N TYR A 334 4.89 -2.84 -17.35
CA TYR A 334 4.62 -1.49 -16.86
C TYR A 334 5.86 -0.74 -16.34
N ALA A 335 7.08 -1.25 -16.51
CA ALA A 335 8.31 -0.64 -15.98
C ALA A 335 8.44 0.84 -16.36
N ASP A 336 8.17 1.17 -17.63
CA ASP A 336 8.30 2.53 -18.17
C ASP A 336 7.04 3.40 -17.99
N GLU A 337 5.99 2.88 -17.35
CA GLU A 337 4.76 3.65 -17.11
C GLU A 337 4.90 4.58 -15.92
N THR A 338 4.12 5.68 -15.94
CA THR A 338 3.92 6.59 -14.80
C THR A 338 2.51 6.43 -14.28
N MET A 339 2.36 5.97 -13.05
CA MET A 339 1.06 5.73 -12.44
C MET A 339 0.85 6.67 -11.25
N PRO A 340 -0.14 7.59 -11.31
CA PRO A 340 -0.33 8.63 -10.27
C PRO A 340 -0.38 8.10 -8.84
N GLY A 341 -1.01 6.95 -8.63
CA GLY A 341 -1.11 6.38 -7.29
C GLY A 341 0.23 5.94 -6.70
N PHE A 342 1.10 5.34 -7.50
CA PHE A 342 2.48 5.02 -7.10
C PHE A 342 3.29 6.29 -6.84
N GLU A 343 3.15 7.29 -7.71
CA GLU A 343 3.85 8.56 -7.58
C GLU A 343 3.45 9.30 -6.30
N TYR A 344 2.16 9.30 -5.91
CA TYR A 344 1.71 9.91 -4.65
C TYR A 344 2.20 9.15 -3.42
N ALA A 345 2.19 7.81 -3.43
CA ALA A 345 2.74 7.02 -2.34
C ALA A 345 4.23 7.29 -2.15
N PHE A 346 5.00 7.28 -3.23
CA PHE A 346 6.43 7.59 -3.21
C PHE A 346 6.71 9.03 -2.75
N ALA A 347 5.92 10.01 -3.19
CA ALA A 347 6.04 11.38 -2.72
C ALA A 347 5.75 11.50 -1.20
N ALA A 348 4.78 10.75 -0.68
CA ALA A 348 4.51 10.71 0.76
C ALA A 348 5.67 10.08 1.54
N GLU A 349 6.30 9.00 1.03
CA GLU A 349 7.52 8.43 1.62
C GLU A 349 8.68 9.44 1.67
N LEU A 350 8.88 10.19 0.59
CA LEU A 350 9.89 11.26 0.56
C LEU A 350 9.64 12.33 1.63
N ILE A 351 8.38 12.73 1.86
CA ILE A 351 8.03 13.66 2.96
C ILE A 351 8.38 13.04 4.31
N GLN A 352 8.00 11.78 4.56
CA GLN A 352 8.26 11.07 5.81
C GLN A 352 9.75 10.93 6.13
N HIS A 353 10.60 10.98 5.10
CA HIS A 353 12.06 10.89 5.24
C HIS A 353 12.79 12.24 5.08
N GLY A 354 12.06 13.35 5.23
CA GLY A 354 12.65 14.70 5.23
C GLY A 354 13.08 15.22 3.86
N LYS A 355 12.44 14.73 2.77
CA LYS A 355 12.74 15.13 1.38
C LYS A 355 11.53 15.81 0.69
N PRO A 356 10.88 16.84 1.32
CA PRO A 356 9.65 17.42 0.78
C PRO A 356 9.84 18.10 -0.58
N ASP A 357 11.05 18.58 -0.90
CA ASP A 357 11.32 19.21 -2.20
C ASP A 357 11.29 18.20 -3.35
N LEU A 358 11.79 16.99 -3.14
CA LEU A 358 11.70 15.91 -4.12
C LEU A 358 10.25 15.48 -4.30
N ALA A 359 9.51 15.33 -3.19
CA ALA A 359 8.08 15.04 -3.21
C ALA A 359 7.29 16.09 -4.01
N ARG A 360 7.57 17.37 -3.80
CA ARG A 360 6.93 18.48 -4.52
C ARG A 360 7.14 18.37 -6.03
N ARG A 361 8.34 17.98 -6.48
CA ARG A 361 8.63 17.79 -7.91
C ARG A 361 7.78 16.67 -8.52
N ILE A 362 7.62 15.54 -7.81
CA ILE A 362 6.78 14.43 -8.26
C ILE A 362 5.32 14.85 -8.34
N VAL A 363 4.78 15.41 -7.25
CA VAL A 363 3.38 15.86 -7.21
C VAL A 363 3.11 16.91 -8.29
N LYS A 364 4.05 17.84 -8.52
CA LYS A 364 3.93 18.82 -9.60
C LYS A 364 3.87 18.13 -10.96
N ALA A 365 4.71 17.15 -11.25
CA ALA A 365 4.68 16.43 -12.52
C ALA A 365 3.33 15.72 -12.75
N VAL A 366 2.78 15.06 -11.72
CA VAL A 366 1.44 14.47 -11.80
C VAL A 366 0.38 15.55 -12.09
N ARG A 367 0.41 16.67 -11.38
CA ARG A 367 -0.60 17.75 -11.55
C ARG A 367 -0.46 18.48 -12.86
N ASP A 368 0.75 18.65 -13.38
CA ASP A 368 0.98 19.25 -14.70
C ASP A 368 0.40 18.37 -15.81
N ARG A 369 0.48 17.05 -15.69
CA ARG A 369 -0.18 16.12 -16.62
C ARG A 369 -1.71 16.19 -16.57
N HIS A 370 -2.31 16.58 -15.42
CA HIS A 370 -3.75 16.63 -15.17
C HIS A 370 -4.21 18.05 -14.81
N ASN A 371 -3.80 19.03 -15.60
CA ASN A 371 -3.98 20.46 -15.31
C ASN A 371 -5.26 21.07 -15.91
N GLY A 372 -6.07 20.30 -16.62
CA GLY A 372 -7.28 20.75 -17.31
C GLY A 372 -7.05 21.11 -18.78
N SER A 373 -5.84 21.46 -19.18
CA SER A 373 -5.47 21.65 -20.59
C SER A 373 -4.97 20.36 -21.23
N ASN A 374 -4.14 19.62 -20.53
CA ASN A 374 -3.58 18.36 -21.03
C ASN A 374 -4.56 17.20 -20.81
N ARG A 375 -4.98 17.02 -19.55
CA ARG A 375 -5.94 15.97 -19.16
C ARG A 375 -6.91 16.51 -18.11
N ASN A 376 -8.04 15.81 -17.96
CA ASN A 376 -9.02 16.11 -16.94
C ASN A 376 -8.40 16.06 -15.53
N PRO A 377 -8.44 17.15 -14.74
CA PRO A 377 -7.83 17.21 -13.40
C PRO A 377 -8.54 16.35 -12.36
N TRP A 378 -9.71 15.83 -12.68
CA TRP A 378 -10.54 14.98 -11.83
C TRP A 378 -10.51 13.50 -12.23
N ASN A 379 -9.72 13.15 -13.25
CA ASN A 379 -9.65 11.80 -13.79
C ASN A 379 -8.19 11.39 -13.98
N GLU A 380 -7.57 10.92 -12.92
CA GLU A 380 -6.26 10.29 -12.98
C GLU A 380 -6.46 8.82 -13.39
N CYS A 381 -5.94 8.46 -14.55
CA CYS A 381 -6.13 7.14 -15.14
C CYS A 381 -4.88 6.26 -15.00
N GLU A 382 -5.13 4.96 -14.85
CA GLU A 382 -4.15 3.88 -14.99
C GLU A 382 -4.80 2.77 -15.84
N CYS A 383 -5.20 1.64 -15.28
CA CYS A 383 -5.95 0.59 -15.96
C CYS A 383 -7.45 0.92 -16.09
N GLY A 384 -7.79 2.16 -16.31
CA GLY A 384 -9.12 2.71 -16.42
C GLY A 384 -9.16 4.16 -15.96
N SER A 385 -10.31 4.80 -16.17
CA SER A 385 -10.58 6.16 -15.70
C SER A 385 -10.88 6.18 -14.21
N SER A 386 -10.62 7.31 -13.55
CA SER A 386 -10.90 7.51 -12.12
C SER A 386 -10.35 6.36 -11.26
N TYR A 387 -9.09 6.05 -11.47
CA TYR A 387 -8.48 4.85 -10.88
C TYR A 387 -8.27 4.99 -9.38
N ILE A 388 -8.64 3.95 -8.63
CA ILE A 388 -8.67 3.95 -7.15
C ILE A 388 -7.29 4.22 -6.55
N ARG A 389 -6.21 3.73 -7.17
CA ARG A 389 -4.84 3.90 -6.66
C ARG A 389 -4.46 5.37 -6.47
N SER A 390 -5.00 6.29 -7.28
CA SER A 390 -4.76 7.73 -7.13
C SER A 390 -5.28 8.30 -5.79
N MET A 391 -6.14 7.57 -5.07
CA MET A 391 -6.53 7.93 -3.70
C MET A 391 -5.41 7.80 -2.66
N ALA A 392 -4.23 7.29 -3.06
CA ALA A 392 -2.99 7.46 -2.32
C ALA A 392 -2.63 8.94 -2.07
N ALA A 393 -3.17 9.87 -2.87
CA ALA A 393 -2.94 11.30 -2.71
C ALA A 393 -3.28 11.83 -1.30
N HIS A 394 -4.23 11.22 -0.57
CA HIS A 394 -4.52 11.60 0.82
C HIS A 394 -3.34 11.36 1.76
N SER A 395 -2.49 10.37 1.48
CA SER A 395 -1.29 10.10 2.26
C SER A 395 -0.28 11.25 2.26
N LEU A 396 -0.31 12.14 1.26
CA LEU A 396 0.51 13.36 1.25
C LEU A 396 0.14 14.29 2.41
N LEU A 397 -1.17 14.45 2.69
CA LEU A 397 -1.64 15.23 3.83
C LEU A 397 -1.21 14.59 5.15
N LEU A 398 -1.36 13.27 5.26
CA LEU A 398 -0.96 12.52 6.46
C LEU A 398 0.55 12.62 6.69
N ALA A 399 1.36 12.45 5.65
CA ALA A 399 2.81 12.57 5.73
C ALA A 399 3.26 14.01 6.07
N ALA A 400 2.63 15.02 5.46
CA ALA A 400 2.97 16.42 5.71
C ALA A 400 2.57 16.91 7.11
N SER A 401 1.46 16.40 7.64
CA SER A 401 0.97 16.74 8.99
C SER A 401 1.55 15.85 10.09
N GLY A 402 2.13 14.70 9.74
CA GLY A 402 2.48 13.66 10.69
C GLY A 402 1.26 13.12 11.45
N PHE A 403 0.04 13.30 10.88
CA PHE A 403 -1.19 12.90 11.56
C PHE A 403 -1.27 11.39 11.71
N ARG A 404 -1.49 10.96 12.95
CA ARG A 404 -1.83 9.58 13.31
C ARG A 404 -3.02 9.57 14.25
N CYS A 405 -3.84 8.56 14.13
CA CYS A 405 -5.04 8.40 14.93
C CYS A 405 -5.09 7.00 15.54
N ASP A 406 -5.29 6.95 16.85
CA ASP A 406 -5.53 5.73 17.61
C ASP A 406 -6.72 5.95 18.56
N LEU A 407 -7.92 5.75 18.04
CA LEU A 407 -9.14 5.88 18.86
C LEU A 407 -9.32 4.71 19.82
N SER A 408 -8.65 3.59 19.64
CA SER A 408 -8.65 2.49 20.62
C SER A 408 -7.99 2.92 21.93
N ALA A 409 -6.97 3.79 21.84
CA ALA A 409 -6.32 4.43 22.99
C ALA A 409 -6.86 5.84 23.30
N GLY A 410 -7.72 6.40 22.43
CA GLY A 410 -8.17 7.80 22.53
C GLY A 410 -7.06 8.81 22.25
N ARG A 411 -6.17 8.53 21.29
CA ARG A 411 -4.98 9.33 20.97
C ARG A 411 -5.04 9.91 19.56
N LEU A 412 -4.65 11.18 19.45
CA LEU A 412 -4.26 11.81 18.20
C LEU A 412 -2.80 12.26 18.28
N GLU A 413 -2.10 12.20 17.15
CA GLU A 413 -0.71 12.67 17.02
C GLU A 413 -0.58 13.58 15.80
N PHE A 414 0.21 14.65 15.94
CA PHE A 414 0.64 15.54 14.84
C PHE A 414 2.12 15.82 14.97
N ALA A 415 2.85 15.64 13.88
CA ALA A 415 4.28 15.93 13.75
C ALA A 415 4.55 16.54 12.37
N PRO A 416 4.16 17.82 12.13
CA PRO A 416 4.26 18.43 10.83
C PRO A 416 5.68 18.41 10.26
N ALA A 417 5.84 17.85 9.07
CA ALA A 417 7.12 17.77 8.37
C ALA A 417 7.63 19.11 7.82
N VAL A 418 6.79 20.15 7.88
CA VAL A 418 7.13 21.52 7.40
C VAL A 418 7.40 22.40 8.60
N PRO A 419 8.53 23.14 8.63
CA PRO A 419 8.85 24.05 9.72
C PRO A 419 7.95 25.29 9.70
N GLY A 420 7.80 25.93 10.88
CA GLY A 420 7.04 27.18 11.05
C GLY A 420 5.53 26.96 11.26
N ASP A 421 4.76 27.98 10.90
CA ASP A 421 3.30 27.94 11.05
C ASP A 421 2.69 26.87 10.12
N PHE A 422 1.83 26.05 10.71
CA PHE A 422 1.21 24.93 9.99
C PHE A 422 -0.29 24.87 10.28
N ARG A 423 -1.09 24.54 9.26
CA ARG A 423 -2.53 24.32 9.43
C ARG A 423 -3.01 23.23 8.48
N CYS A 424 -3.71 22.25 9.00
CA CYS A 424 -4.27 21.16 8.19
C CYS A 424 -5.66 20.72 8.66
N PHE A 425 -6.39 20.12 7.73
CA PHE A 425 -7.57 19.30 8.01
C PHE A 425 -7.12 17.97 8.64
N TRP A 426 -7.93 17.43 9.54
CA TRP A 426 -7.83 16.08 10.05
C TRP A 426 -9.21 15.42 10.16
N SER A 427 -9.26 14.10 10.06
CA SER A 427 -10.48 13.32 10.26
C SER A 427 -10.17 11.91 10.75
N CYS A 428 -11.13 11.32 11.42
CA CYS A 428 -11.12 9.94 11.90
C CYS A 428 -12.54 9.36 11.83
N GLY A 429 -12.76 8.15 12.30
CA GLY A 429 -14.08 7.51 12.27
C GLY A 429 -15.18 8.21 13.07
N ALA A 430 -14.83 9.06 14.02
CA ALA A 430 -15.77 9.68 14.97
C ALA A 430 -15.93 11.20 14.80
N ALA A 431 -14.91 11.89 14.30
CA ALA A 431 -14.87 13.35 14.25
C ALA A 431 -13.91 13.85 13.16
N TRP A 432 -14.02 15.13 12.83
CA TRP A 432 -13.12 15.82 11.92
C TRP A 432 -12.96 17.29 12.33
N GLY A 433 -11.87 17.91 11.88
CA GLY A 433 -11.59 19.28 12.25
C GLY A 433 -10.33 19.86 11.65
N VAL A 434 -9.74 20.80 12.36
CA VAL A 434 -8.52 21.51 11.98
C VAL A 434 -7.48 21.40 13.10
N PHE A 435 -6.25 21.13 12.72
CA PHE A 435 -5.08 21.32 13.58
C PHE A 435 -4.28 22.50 13.06
N SER A 436 -3.81 23.35 13.96
CA SER A 436 -2.88 24.42 13.63
C SER A 436 -1.76 24.48 14.66
N ARG A 437 -0.57 24.83 14.20
CA ARG A 437 0.64 25.07 15.00
C ARG A 437 1.23 26.41 14.61
N SER A 438 1.59 27.21 15.61
CA SER A 438 2.37 28.44 15.47
C SER A 438 3.60 28.38 16.38
N ALA A 439 4.42 29.43 16.39
CA ALA A 439 5.62 29.48 17.23
C ALA A 439 5.34 29.30 18.74
N ASN A 440 4.15 29.68 19.22
CA ASN A 440 3.84 29.76 20.65
C ASN A 440 2.71 28.81 21.09
N GLU A 441 1.96 28.27 20.17
CA GLU A 441 0.82 27.40 20.51
C GLU A 441 0.46 26.41 19.40
N SER A 442 -0.14 25.31 19.80
CA SER A 442 -0.87 24.41 18.92
C SER A 442 -2.34 24.38 19.30
N LEU A 443 -3.22 24.25 18.30
CA LEU A 443 -4.67 24.26 18.49
C LEU A 443 -5.30 23.07 17.75
N LEU A 444 -6.08 22.29 18.48
CA LEU A 444 -6.98 21.29 17.89
C LEU A 444 -8.41 21.84 17.93
N GLU A 445 -9.07 21.92 16.81
CA GLU A 445 -10.48 22.31 16.67
C GLU A 445 -11.29 21.15 16.09
N VAL A 446 -12.40 20.79 16.76
CA VAL A 446 -13.39 19.83 16.26
C VAL A 446 -14.47 20.59 15.51
N LEU A 447 -14.63 20.35 14.21
CA LEU A 447 -15.65 21.00 13.38
C LEU A 447 -16.91 20.14 13.22
N GLY A 448 -16.79 18.83 13.40
CA GLY A 448 -17.91 17.91 13.30
C GLY A 448 -17.65 16.60 14.05
N GLY A 449 -18.72 15.93 14.46
CA GLY A 449 -18.65 14.68 15.20
C GLY A 449 -18.38 14.86 16.70
N THR A 450 -17.95 13.76 17.34
CA THR A 450 -17.62 13.72 18.77
C THR A 450 -16.33 12.91 18.95
N LEU A 451 -15.34 13.51 19.57
CA LEU A 451 -14.01 12.93 19.79
C LEU A 451 -13.79 12.67 21.30
N ASN A 452 -13.63 11.42 21.68
CA ASN A 452 -13.14 11.06 23.01
C ASN A 452 -11.62 11.08 23.01
N LEU A 453 -11.01 12.19 23.41
CA LEU A 453 -9.57 12.41 23.39
C LEU A 453 -8.99 12.28 24.79
N ARG A 454 -8.16 11.28 24.99
CA ARG A 454 -7.40 11.05 26.22
C ARG A 454 -6.04 11.71 26.19
N GLU A 455 -5.39 11.65 25.02
CA GLU A 455 -4.03 12.15 24.84
C GLU A 455 -3.87 12.79 23.44
N MET A 456 -3.16 13.90 23.42
CA MET A 456 -2.69 14.54 22.19
C MET A 456 -1.17 14.52 22.17
N LYS A 457 -0.56 13.94 21.16
CA LYS A 457 0.89 14.01 20.96
C LYS A 457 1.20 15.03 19.87
N ILE A 458 2.08 15.98 20.18
CA ILE A 458 2.56 17.02 19.24
C ILE A 458 4.07 16.91 19.19
N ASP A 459 4.58 16.59 17.99
CA ASP A 459 5.98 16.18 17.79
C ASP A 459 6.32 15.02 18.77
N GLU A 460 7.25 15.22 19.71
CA GLU A 460 7.60 14.19 20.70
C GLU A 460 6.92 14.36 22.06
N LEU A 461 6.10 15.43 22.24
CA LEU A 461 5.50 15.77 23.51
C LEU A 461 4.06 15.24 23.62
N ALA A 462 3.79 14.49 24.68
CA ALA A 462 2.46 13.99 25.00
C ALA A 462 1.73 14.91 25.98
N HIS A 463 0.52 15.31 25.63
CA HIS A 463 -0.33 16.17 26.40
C HIS A 463 -1.60 15.41 26.84
N PRO A 464 -1.81 15.11 28.13
CA PRO A 464 -3.06 14.54 28.63
C PRO A 464 -4.22 15.51 28.39
N VAL A 465 -5.32 15.03 27.82
CA VAL A 465 -6.54 15.83 27.56
C VAL A 465 -7.71 15.33 28.36
N ASN A 466 -8.01 14.04 28.31
CA ASN A 466 -9.09 13.37 29.06
C ASN A 466 -10.45 14.06 28.93
N ARG A 467 -10.84 14.41 27.70
CA ARG A 467 -12.08 15.13 27.39
C ARG A 467 -12.83 14.51 26.22
N ILE A 468 -14.15 14.64 26.28
CA ILE A 468 -15.01 14.44 25.11
C ILE A 468 -15.21 15.79 24.44
N LEU A 469 -14.73 15.92 23.21
CA LEU A 469 -14.83 17.14 22.42
C LEU A 469 -15.94 16.99 21.38
N ARG A 470 -16.77 18.05 21.27
CA ARG A 470 -17.88 18.13 20.31
C ARG A 470 -17.61 19.22 19.26
N ALA A 471 -18.40 19.22 18.20
CA ALA A 471 -18.34 20.26 17.18
C ALA A 471 -18.35 21.67 17.77
N GLY A 472 -17.43 22.53 17.37
CA GLY A 472 -17.19 23.87 17.88
C GLY A 472 -16.23 23.95 19.06
N GLU A 473 -15.83 22.85 19.68
CA GLU A 473 -14.89 22.86 20.81
C GLU A 473 -13.43 22.87 20.34
N ARG A 474 -12.58 23.46 21.15
CA ARG A 474 -11.15 23.67 20.93
C ARG A 474 -10.31 23.29 22.13
N VAL A 475 -9.11 22.78 21.86
CA VAL A 475 -8.07 22.55 22.89
C VAL A 475 -6.79 23.23 22.41
N ARG A 476 -6.18 24.00 23.34
CA ARG A 476 -4.88 24.66 23.12
C ARG A 476 -3.79 23.89 23.84
N PHE A 477 -2.61 23.88 23.25
CA PHE A 477 -1.39 23.26 23.77
C PHE A 477 -0.26 24.29 23.65
N GLU A 478 0.42 24.56 24.77
CA GLU A 478 1.55 25.47 24.89
C GLU A 478 2.88 24.74 24.74
#